data_4ada6d385bf63103f89ad0a165c28f5c
#
_entry.id   4ada6d385bf63103f89ad0a165c28f5c
#
_cell.length_a   1.000
_cell.length_b   1.000
_cell.length_c   1.000
_cell.angle_alpha   90.00
_cell.angle_beta   90.00
_cell.angle_gamma   90.00
#
_symmetry.space_group_name_H-M   'P 1'
#
loop_
_entity.id
_entity.type
_entity.pdbx_description
1 polymer ?
#
loop_
_entity_poly.entity_id
_entity_poly.type
_entity_poly.pdbx_seq_one_letter_code
_entity_poly.pdbx_strand_id
1 'polypeptide(L)'
;MKLTWQVELPSQDWVGKTRPDVVFLHGTGSSSHMWERQAKFVASKGHRAFLIDLSGHGASPDRDGACGLAEHEEDVLETIADAGVVFPAYFVGHSLGAIISVSLASKHPEIFKGIFAASLPGKVLPPMAVVLKGFVRGPLQTVKSIGLHKYLGWREKTLIETKASVLDEIADQFADINFVEQPLQVKCPVHFANGFFDPVAPYWHVLTMHRMLPGSTLKTFRLGGHNFMDAEENEVNNWLLEHMEAKDSVSV
;
A
#
# COMPACT_ATOMS: atom_id res chain seq x y z
N MET A 1 -11.46 -9.50 -10.75
CA MET A 1 -10.94 -8.97 -12.06
C MET A 1 -9.43 -8.96 -12.02
N LYS A 2 -8.74 -9.40 -13.08
CA LYS A 2 -7.27 -9.34 -13.14
C LYS A 2 -6.79 -7.90 -13.29
N LEU A 3 -5.90 -7.49 -12.41
CA LEU A 3 -5.27 -6.18 -12.41
C LEU A 3 -3.99 -6.19 -13.25
N THR A 4 -3.54 -5.02 -13.64
CA THR A 4 -2.21 -4.86 -14.26
C THR A 4 -1.13 -4.99 -13.21
N TRP A 5 -0.08 -5.75 -13.52
CA TRP A 5 1.05 -5.95 -12.63
C TRP A 5 2.37 -6.01 -13.41
N GLN A 6 3.46 -5.77 -12.69
CA GLN A 6 4.83 -5.91 -13.17
C GLN A 6 5.64 -6.67 -12.12
N VAL A 7 6.76 -7.26 -12.53
CA VAL A 7 7.67 -7.95 -11.64
C VAL A 7 9.10 -7.48 -11.84
N GLU A 8 9.76 -7.12 -10.74
CA GLU A 8 11.21 -6.96 -10.69
C GLU A 8 11.83 -8.28 -10.22
N LEU A 9 12.73 -8.82 -11.03
CA LEU A 9 13.38 -10.09 -10.77
C LEU A 9 14.74 -9.89 -10.09
N PRO A 10 15.15 -10.80 -9.20
CA PRO A 10 16.47 -10.76 -8.61
C PRO A 10 17.57 -10.94 -9.67
N SER A 11 18.76 -10.40 -9.41
CA SER A 11 19.93 -10.58 -10.26
C SER A 11 20.36 -12.07 -10.33
N GLN A 12 21.21 -12.39 -11.32
CA GLN A 12 21.72 -13.77 -11.52
C GLN A 12 22.49 -14.33 -10.31
N ASP A 13 23.05 -13.48 -9.44
CA ASP A 13 23.75 -13.90 -8.22
C ASP A 13 22.86 -14.63 -7.21
N TRP A 14 21.54 -14.52 -7.38
CA TRP A 14 20.53 -15.15 -6.54
C TRP A 14 19.92 -16.41 -7.14
N VAL A 15 20.37 -16.85 -8.30
CA VAL A 15 19.88 -18.07 -8.94
C VAL A 15 20.07 -19.26 -7.99
N GLY A 16 18.99 -20.01 -7.75
CA GLY A 16 18.97 -21.17 -6.85
C GLY A 16 18.79 -20.85 -5.37
N LYS A 17 18.67 -19.57 -4.98
CA LYS A 17 18.32 -19.14 -3.63
C LYS A 17 16.89 -18.63 -3.64
N THR A 18 15.99 -19.33 -2.97
CA THR A 18 14.59 -18.90 -2.84
C THR A 18 14.45 -17.98 -1.65
N ARG A 19 14.04 -16.74 -1.89
CA ARG A 19 13.56 -15.81 -0.87
C ARG A 19 12.05 -15.60 -1.05
N PRO A 20 11.31 -15.27 0.03
CA PRO A 20 9.88 -14.99 -0.09
C PRO A 20 9.61 -13.87 -1.09
N ASP A 21 8.54 -13.99 -1.85
CA ASP A 21 8.09 -12.94 -2.74
C ASP A 21 7.62 -11.70 -1.97
N VAL A 22 7.62 -10.56 -2.63
CA VAL A 22 7.14 -9.27 -2.09
C VAL A 22 6.08 -8.70 -3.00
N VAL A 23 4.90 -8.46 -2.47
CA VAL A 23 3.77 -7.84 -3.18
C VAL A 23 3.63 -6.39 -2.73
N PHE A 24 3.66 -5.47 -3.69
CA PHE A 24 3.55 -4.03 -3.46
C PHE A 24 2.17 -3.52 -3.89
N LEU A 25 1.45 -2.89 -2.96
CA LEU A 25 0.14 -2.28 -3.16
C LEU A 25 0.20 -0.78 -2.87
N HIS A 26 -0.18 0.04 -3.83
CA HIS A 26 -0.15 1.49 -3.73
C HIS A 26 -1.37 2.08 -2.99
N GLY A 27 -1.35 3.39 -2.73
CA GLY A 27 -2.45 4.14 -2.11
C GLY A 27 -3.44 4.70 -3.14
N THR A 28 -4.57 5.21 -2.63
CA THR A 28 -5.60 5.89 -3.42
C THR A 28 -5.02 7.01 -4.28
N GLY A 29 -5.41 7.07 -5.55
CA GLY A 29 -4.97 8.10 -6.49
C GLY A 29 -3.49 7.99 -6.88
N SER A 30 -2.87 6.83 -6.68
CA SER A 30 -1.49 6.54 -7.03
C SER A 30 -1.41 5.40 -8.07
N SER A 31 -0.24 4.81 -8.23
CA SER A 31 -0.01 3.62 -9.07
C SER A 31 1.17 2.83 -8.53
N SER A 32 1.42 1.66 -9.10
CA SER A 32 2.58 0.80 -8.81
C SER A 32 3.92 1.54 -8.93
N HIS A 33 3.98 2.58 -9.77
CA HIS A 33 5.16 3.43 -9.96
C HIS A 33 5.75 3.98 -8.65
N MET A 34 4.90 4.21 -7.63
CA MET A 34 5.37 4.71 -6.33
C MET A 34 6.37 3.77 -5.64
N TRP A 35 6.31 2.47 -5.97
CA TRP A 35 7.12 1.45 -5.34
C TRP A 35 8.31 0.96 -6.20
N GLU A 36 8.51 1.50 -7.39
CA GLU A 36 9.58 1.01 -8.30
C GLU A 36 10.96 0.99 -7.68
N ARG A 37 11.30 2.00 -6.88
CA ARG A 37 12.62 2.09 -6.22
C ARG A 37 12.77 1.01 -5.16
N GLN A 38 11.74 0.80 -4.33
CA GLN A 38 11.71 -0.24 -3.31
C GLN A 38 11.69 -1.64 -3.92
N ALA A 39 10.95 -1.83 -5.00
CA ALA A 39 10.90 -3.09 -5.73
C ALA A 39 12.28 -3.46 -6.30
N LYS A 40 12.97 -2.53 -6.96
CA LYS A 40 14.35 -2.71 -7.44
C LYS A 40 15.31 -3.02 -6.30
N PHE A 41 15.15 -2.34 -5.15
CA PHE A 41 15.97 -2.58 -3.97
C PHE A 41 15.76 -4.00 -3.42
N VAL A 42 14.53 -4.46 -3.17
CA VAL A 42 14.30 -5.81 -2.64
C VAL A 42 14.66 -6.89 -3.67
N ALA A 43 14.53 -6.61 -4.97
CA ALA A 43 14.99 -7.49 -6.03
C ALA A 43 16.52 -7.65 -5.99
N SER A 44 17.27 -6.56 -5.72
CA SER A 44 18.72 -6.62 -5.51
C SER A 44 19.13 -7.47 -4.29
N LYS A 45 18.18 -7.72 -3.37
CA LYS A 45 18.36 -8.59 -2.19
C LYS A 45 17.84 -10.01 -2.39
N GLY A 46 17.45 -10.38 -3.61
CA GLY A 46 17.08 -11.73 -3.97
C GLY A 46 15.60 -12.08 -3.89
N HIS A 47 14.72 -11.09 -3.68
CA HIS A 47 13.28 -11.27 -3.69
C HIS A 47 12.70 -11.01 -5.08
N ARG A 48 11.69 -11.75 -5.52
CA ARG A 48 10.82 -11.30 -6.62
C ARG A 48 9.87 -10.25 -6.06
N ALA A 49 9.76 -9.10 -6.73
CA ALA A 49 8.92 -8.00 -6.31
C ALA A 49 7.79 -7.75 -7.32
N PHE A 50 6.56 -7.97 -6.90
CA PHE A 50 5.35 -7.80 -7.70
C PHE A 50 4.71 -6.46 -7.38
N LEU A 51 4.58 -5.61 -8.39
CA LEU A 51 3.96 -4.29 -8.27
C LEU A 51 2.60 -4.32 -8.96
N ILE A 52 1.54 -4.03 -8.22
CA ILE A 52 0.16 -4.14 -8.71
C ILE A 52 -0.48 -2.76 -8.78
N ASP A 53 -1.08 -2.43 -9.92
CA ASP A 53 -1.99 -1.29 -10.04
C ASP A 53 -3.39 -1.73 -9.58
N LEU A 54 -3.93 -1.08 -8.56
CA LEU A 54 -5.27 -1.38 -8.05
C LEU A 54 -6.36 -1.00 -9.06
N SER A 55 -7.54 -1.59 -8.94
CA SER A 55 -8.68 -1.31 -9.82
C SER A 55 -8.94 0.19 -9.95
N GLY A 56 -9.10 0.66 -11.20
CA GLY A 56 -9.30 2.07 -11.52
C GLY A 56 -8.09 2.98 -11.37
N HIS A 57 -6.90 2.41 -11.13
CA HIS A 57 -5.64 3.15 -10.96
C HIS A 57 -4.57 2.68 -11.96
N GLY A 58 -3.62 3.57 -12.26
CA GLY A 58 -2.49 3.25 -13.13
C GLY A 58 -2.93 2.69 -14.47
N ALA A 59 -2.43 1.51 -14.84
CA ALA A 59 -2.79 0.80 -16.07
C ALA A 59 -3.91 -0.23 -15.87
N SER A 60 -4.42 -0.41 -14.65
CA SER A 60 -5.54 -1.32 -14.38
C SER A 60 -6.87 -0.73 -14.86
N PRO A 61 -7.75 -1.56 -15.43
CA PRO A 61 -9.08 -1.11 -15.82
C PRO A 61 -9.93 -0.76 -14.60
N ASP A 62 -10.99 0.01 -14.82
CA ASP A 62 -12.04 0.19 -13.83
C ASP A 62 -12.84 -1.11 -13.70
N ARG A 63 -13.29 -1.39 -12.50
CA ARG A 63 -14.26 -2.45 -12.27
C ARG A 63 -15.66 -1.96 -12.65
N ASP A 64 -16.44 -2.81 -13.30
CA ASP A 64 -17.86 -2.53 -13.49
C ASP A 64 -18.61 -2.69 -12.17
N GLY A 65 -19.33 -1.65 -11.75
CA GLY A 65 -20.05 -1.63 -10.47
C GLY A 65 -19.23 -1.11 -9.30
N ALA A 66 -19.59 -1.52 -8.10
CA ALA A 66 -18.92 -1.10 -6.88
C ALA A 66 -17.47 -1.61 -6.79
N CYS A 67 -16.59 -0.78 -6.29
CA CYS A 67 -15.17 -1.10 -6.07
C CYS A 67 -14.77 -0.79 -4.62
N GLY A 68 -15.34 -1.56 -3.70
CA GLY A 68 -15.04 -1.45 -2.29
C GLY A 68 -13.86 -2.29 -1.82
N LEU A 69 -13.73 -2.39 -0.50
CA LEU A 69 -12.65 -3.17 0.10
C LEU A 69 -12.72 -4.64 -0.34
N ALA A 70 -13.91 -5.23 -0.35
CA ALA A 70 -14.10 -6.63 -0.72
C ALA A 70 -13.72 -6.89 -2.18
N GLU A 71 -14.10 -5.98 -3.08
CA GLU A 71 -13.79 -6.07 -4.50
C GLU A 71 -12.29 -5.87 -4.75
N HIS A 72 -11.64 -4.94 -4.07
CA HIS A 72 -10.19 -4.78 -4.14
C HIS A 72 -9.44 -6.03 -3.64
N GLU A 73 -9.92 -6.65 -2.56
CA GLU A 73 -9.34 -7.89 -2.03
C GLU A 73 -9.45 -9.04 -3.03
N GLU A 74 -10.64 -9.23 -3.63
CA GLU A 74 -10.88 -10.25 -4.64
C GLU A 74 -9.95 -10.05 -5.86
N ASP A 75 -9.87 -8.81 -6.37
CA ASP A 75 -9.02 -8.46 -7.50
C ASP A 75 -7.54 -8.71 -7.21
N VAL A 76 -7.07 -8.37 -6.01
CA VAL A 76 -5.69 -8.62 -5.59
C VAL A 76 -5.44 -10.13 -5.49
N LEU A 77 -6.33 -10.92 -4.87
CA LEU A 77 -6.18 -12.38 -4.76
C LEU A 77 -6.12 -13.05 -6.13
N GLU A 78 -7.02 -12.68 -7.05
CA GLU A 78 -7.02 -13.21 -8.41
C GLU A 78 -5.71 -12.86 -9.13
N THR A 79 -5.23 -11.62 -8.95
CA THR A 79 -4.02 -11.13 -9.61
C THR A 79 -2.76 -11.80 -9.11
N ILE A 80 -2.57 -11.94 -7.78
CA ILE A 80 -1.38 -12.59 -7.21
C ILE A 80 -1.33 -14.09 -7.54
N ALA A 81 -2.49 -14.74 -7.67
CA ALA A 81 -2.57 -16.13 -8.13
C ALA A 81 -2.16 -16.24 -9.61
N ASP A 82 -2.66 -15.35 -10.49
CA ASP A 82 -2.32 -15.31 -11.91
C ASP A 82 -0.85 -14.96 -12.15
N ALA A 83 -0.30 -14.05 -11.35
CA ALA A 83 1.11 -13.66 -11.41
C ALA A 83 2.08 -14.75 -10.91
N GLY A 84 1.59 -15.82 -10.30
CA GLY A 84 2.41 -16.90 -9.77
C GLY A 84 3.25 -16.49 -8.55
N VAL A 85 2.68 -15.69 -7.66
CA VAL A 85 3.28 -15.35 -6.36
C VAL A 85 3.38 -16.61 -5.50
N VAL A 86 4.56 -16.85 -4.91
CA VAL A 86 4.81 -17.98 -4.03
C VAL A 86 4.56 -17.57 -2.57
N PHE A 87 3.71 -18.30 -1.89
CA PHE A 87 3.32 -18.02 -0.50
C PHE A 87 4.07 -18.90 0.51
N PRO A 88 4.25 -18.42 1.77
CA PRO A 88 3.87 -17.10 2.26
C PRO A 88 4.77 -15.98 1.74
N ALA A 89 4.18 -14.82 1.38
CA ALA A 89 4.84 -13.65 0.82
C ALA A 89 4.78 -12.45 1.77
N TYR A 90 5.69 -11.48 1.58
CA TYR A 90 5.59 -10.17 2.23
C TYR A 90 4.66 -9.27 1.44
N PHE A 91 3.85 -8.48 2.14
CA PHE A 91 2.99 -7.45 1.54
C PHE A 91 3.43 -6.07 2.01
N VAL A 92 3.74 -5.19 1.07
CA VAL A 92 4.13 -3.80 1.31
C VAL A 92 3.01 -2.91 0.79
N GLY A 93 2.22 -2.37 1.70
CA GLY A 93 1.06 -1.54 1.36
C GLY A 93 1.23 -0.09 1.82
N HIS A 94 0.78 0.85 0.99
CA HIS A 94 0.64 2.25 1.36
C HIS A 94 -0.83 2.63 1.44
N SER A 95 -1.25 3.28 2.53
CA SER A 95 -2.61 3.83 2.68
C SER A 95 -3.69 2.80 2.32
N LEU A 96 -4.42 2.93 1.21
CA LEU A 96 -5.37 1.94 0.70
C LEU A 96 -4.74 0.54 0.58
N GLY A 97 -3.54 0.43 0.00
CA GLY A 97 -2.84 -0.85 -0.12
C GLY A 97 -2.49 -1.48 1.23
N ALA A 98 -2.23 -0.66 2.26
CA ALA A 98 -2.03 -1.16 3.62
C ALA A 98 -3.34 -1.66 4.25
N ILE A 99 -4.47 -0.98 4.00
CA ILE A 99 -5.80 -1.42 4.43
C ILE A 99 -6.14 -2.78 3.81
N ILE A 100 -5.96 -2.92 2.48
CA ILE A 100 -6.20 -4.17 1.77
C ILE A 100 -5.32 -5.28 2.34
N SER A 101 -4.03 -5.03 2.56
CA SER A 101 -3.09 -6.02 3.09
C SER A 101 -3.51 -6.53 4.48
N VAL A 102 -3.90 -5.63 5.37
CA VAL A 102 -4.35 -5.99 6.73
C VAL A 102 -5.67 -6.76 6.69
N SER A 103 -6.61 -6.33 5.87
CA SER A 103 -7.90 -7.00 5.72
C SER A 103 -7.74 -8.41 5.13
N LEU A 104 -6.95 -8.57 4.08
CA LEU A 104 -6.62 -9.88 3.51
C LEU A 104 -5.94 -10.80 4.53
N ALA A 105 -4.99 -10.28 5.33
CA ALA A 105 -4.29 -11.09 6.32
C ALA A 105 -5.19 -11.59 7.46
N SER A 106 -6.29 -10.90 7.74
CA SER A 106 -7.30 -11.37 8.70
C SER A 106 -8.11 -12.56 8.18
N LYS A 107 -8.29 -12.64 6.85
CA LYS A 107 -9.11 -13.66 6.16
C LYS A 107 -8.26 -14.83 5.64
N HIS A 108 -7.03 -14.54 5.20
CA HIS A 108 -6.11 -15.46 4.55
C HIS A 108 -4.72 -15.41 5.20
N PRO A 109 -4.59 -15.71 6.51
CA PRO A 109 -3.31 -15.57 7.22
C PRO A 109 -2.19 -16.45 6.64
N GLU A 110 -2.51 -17.53 5.95
CA GLU A 110 -1.57 -18.50 5.36
C GLU A 110 -0.75 -17.91 4.21
N ILE A 111 -1.23 -16.88 3.51
CA ILE A 111 -0.49 -16.28 2.40
C ILE A 111 0.50 -15.19 2.85
N PHE A 112 0.46 -14.78 4.12
CA PHE A 112 1.26 -13.68 4.65
C PHE A 112 2.46 -14.15 5.46
N LYS A 113 3.67 -13.80 5.02
CA LYS A 113 4.89 -13.88 5.82
C LYS A 113 5.03 -12.69 6.77
N GLY A 114 4.58 -11.53 6.35
CA GLY A 114 4.54 -10.30 7.12
C GLY A 114 3.96 -9.14 6.30
N ILE A 115 3.53 -8.10 6.98
CA ILE A 115 2.96 -6.87 6.40
C ILE A 115 3.85 -5.68 6.74
N PHE A 116 4.18 -4.90 5.73
CA PHE A 116 4.80 -3.59 5.84
C PHE A 116 3.72 -2.53 5.55
N ALA A 117 3.17 -1.96 6.60
CA ALA A 117 2.04 -1.03 6.53
C ALA A 117 2.53 0.43 6.60
N ALA A 118 2.70 1.06 5.44
CA ALA A 118 3.10 2.46 5.31
C ALA A 118 1.87 3.37 5.33
N SER A 119 1.85 4.36 6.23
CA SER A 119 0.75 5.34 6.37
C SER A 119 -0.63 4.68 6.42
N LEU A 120 -0.79 3.63 7.23
CA LEU A 120 -2.07 2.94 7.40
C LEU A 120 -3.07 3.85 8.13
N PRO A 121 -4.18 4.28 7.50
CA PRO A 121 -5.22 5.04 8.18
C PRO A 121 -5.90 4.20 9.26
N GLY A 122 -5.87 4.66 10.51
CA GLY A 122 -6.50 3.93 11.62
C GLY A 122 -8.01 4.16 11.71
N LYS A 123 -8.45 5.34 11.32
CA LYS A 123 -9.88 5.73 11.27
C LYS A 123 -10.04 6.87 10.28
N VAL A 124 -10.97 6.71 9.36
CA VAL A 124 -11.34 7.81 8.45
C VAL A 124 -12.42 8.66 9.13
N LEU A 125 -12.12 9.93 9.38
CA LEU A 125 -13.08 10.84 9.98
C LEU A 125 -14.05 11.35 8.92
N PRO A 126 -15.37 11.38 9.19
CA PRO A 126 -16.38 11.86 8.22
C PRO A 126 -16.07 13.24 7.60
N PRO A 127 -15.57 14.24 8.36
CA PRO A 127 -15.18 15.53 7.77
C PRO A 127 -14.04 15.39 6.73
N MET A 128 -13.12 14.46 6.92
CA MET A 128 -12.01 14.23 6.00
C MET A 128 -12.52 13.68 4.66
N ALA A 129 -13.46 12.73 4.68
CA ALA A 129 -14.09 12.20 3.48
C ALA A 129 -14.80 13.31 2.69
N VAL A 130 -15.53 14.21 3.37
CA VAL A 130 -16.20 15.34 2.75
C VAL A 130 -15.21 16.31 2.11
N VAL A 131 -14.10 16.63 2.80
CA VAL A 131 -13.04 17.51 2.28
C VAL A 131 -12.36 16.88 1.06
N LEU A 132 -12.04 15.57 1.12
CA LEU A 132 -11.44 14.85 0.00
C LEU A 132 -12.36 14.85 -1.23
N LYS A 133 -13.66 14.54 -1.05
CA LYS A 133 -14.64 14.58 -2.14
C LYS A 133 -14.79 15.98 -2.73
N GLY A 134 -14.86 17.00 -1.88
CA GLY A 134 -14.91 18.40 -2.35
C GLY A 134 -13.69 18.79 -3.18
N PHE A 135 -12.51 18.36 -2.77
CA PHE A 135 -11.26 18.58 -3.52
C PHE A 135 -11.25 17.84 -4.87
N VAL A 136 -11.65 16.56 -4.87
CA VAL A 136 -11.72 15.72 -6.07
C VAL A 136 -12.70 16.28 -7.10
N ARG A 137 -13.90 16.69 -6.66
CA ARG A 137 -14.99 17.16 -7.55
C ARG A 137 -14.80 18.59 -8.06
N GLY A 138 -14.09 19.43 -7.35
CA GLY A 138 -13.86 20.83 -7.68
C GLY A 138 -12.46 21.10 -8.23
N PRO A 139 -11.48 21.43 -7.36
CA PRO A 139 -10.14 21.86 -7.77
C PRO A 139 -9.43 20.89 -8.70
N LEU A 140 -9.51 19.58 -8.40
CA LEU A 140 -8.83 18.55 -9.19
C LEU A 140 -9.36 18.47 -10.61
N GLN A 141 -10.69 18.48 -10.79
CA GLN A 141 -11.31 18.49 -12.11
C GLN A 141 -11.03 19.78 -12.89
N THR A 142 -10.94 20.92 -12.20
CA THR A 142 -10.56 22.19 -12.82
C THR A 142 -9.14 22.12 -13.38
N VAL A 143 -8.17 21.64 -12.59
CA VAL A 143 -6.77 21.47 -13.04
C VAL A 143 -6.70 20.53 -14.25
N LYS A 144 -7.51 19.46 -14.26
CA LYS A 144 -7.60 18.53 -15.39
C LYS A 144 -8.17 19.21 -16.65
N SER A 145 -9.27 19.94 -16.51
CA SER A 145 -9.98 20.56 -17.63
C SER A 145 -9.15 21.63 -18.35
N ILE A 146 -8.32 22.40 -17.63
CA ILE A 146 -7.43 23.42 -18.23
C ILE A 146 -6.08 22.85 -18.66
N GLY A 147 -5.86 21.54 -18.51
CA GLY A 147 -4.64 20.86 -18.95
C GLY A 147 -3.38 21.13 -18.11
N LEU A 148 -3.51 21.80 -16.98
CA LEU A 148 -2.38 22.18 -16.13
C LEU A 148 -1.67 20.95 -15.50
N HIS A 149 -2.40 19.82 -15.34
CA HIS A 149 -1.85 18.56 -14.83
C HIS A 149 -0.62 18.05 -15.62
N LYS A 150 -0.48 18.42 -16.90
CA LYS A 150 0.66 18.01 -17.75
C LYS A 150 2.01 18.53 -17.25
N TYR A 151 2.00 19.60 -16.44
CA TYR A 151 3.20 20.24 -15.89
C TYR A 151 3.46 19.86 -14.43
N LEU A 152 2.63 19.00 -13.84
CA LEU A 152 2.78 18.54 -12.46
C LEU A 152 3.69 17.32 -12.37
N GLY A 153 4.14 16.98 -11.17
CA GLY A 153 4.87 15.76 -10.89
C GLY A 153 4.05 14.50 -11.18
N TRP A 154 4.72 13.35 -11.23
CA TRP A 154 4.05 12.09 -11.57
C TRP A 154 2.90 11.75 -10.62
N ARG A 155 3.07 12.03 -9.34
CA ARG A 155 2.07 11.71 -8.30
C ARG A 155 0.80 12.53 -8.44
N GLU A 156 0.91 13.83 -8.60
CA GLU A 156 -0.22 14.73 -8.81
C GLU A 156 -0.93 14.39 -10.13
N LYS A 157 -0.14 14.05 -11.14
CA LYS A 157 -0.66 13.63 -12.44
C LYS A 157 -1.48 12.35 -12.31
N THR A 158 -0.97 11.32 -11.64
CA THR A 158 -1.66 10.05 -11.43
C THR A 158 -2.97 10.25 -10.63
N LEU A 159 -2.94 11.09 -9.59
CA LEU A 159 -4.15 11.42 -8.82
C LEU A 159 -5.22 12.07 -9.71
N ILE A 160 -4.82 13.00 -10.58
CA ILE A 160 -5.73 13.70 -11.51
C ILE A 160 -6.25 12.77 -12.59
N GLU A 161 -5.45 11.81 -13.05
CA GLU A 161 -5.82 10.83 -14.07
C GLU A 161 -6.78 9.77 -13.52
N THR A 162 -6.70 9.46 -12.22
CA THR A 162 -7.66 8.58 -11.56
C THR A 162 -9.08 9.16 -11.65
N LYS A 163 -10.05 8.31 -11.98
CA LYS A 163 -11.44 8.78 -12.13
C LYS A 163 -12.01 9.27 -10.81
N ALA A 164 -12.73 10.38 -10.86
CA ALA A 164 -13.38 10.96 -9.68
C ALA A 164 -14.36 9.99 -9.02
N SER A 165 -15.07 9.16 -9.81
CA SER A 165 -15.97 8.13 -9.28
C SER A 165 -15.25 7.09 -8.43
N VAL A 166 -14.06 6.66 -8.83
CA VAL A 166 -13.22 5.70 -8.08
C VAL A 166 -12.78 6.33 -6.74
N LEU A 167 -12.31 7.59 -6.77
CA LEU A 167 -11.89 8.31 -5.57
C LEU A 167 -13.07 8.57 -4.61
N ASP A 168 -14.24 8.91 -5.14
CA ASP A 168 -15.47 9.11 -4.37
C ASP A 168 -15.91 7.82 -3.68
N GLU A 169 -15.90 6.70 -4.41
CA GLU A 169 -16.32 5.40 -3.90
C GLU A 169 -15.39 4.91 -2.79
N ILE A 170 -14.08 5.03 -2.99
CA ILE A 170 -13.09 4.72 -1.95
C ILE A 170 -13.38 5.57 -0.70
N ALA A 171 -13.64 6.88 -0.85
CA ALA A 171 -13.91 7.76 0.27
C ALA A 171 -15.20 7.38 1.03
N ASP A 172 -16.21 6.85 0.35
CA ASP A 172 -17.46 6.38 0.98
C ASP A 172 -17.27 5.07 1.74
N GLN A 173 -16.65 4.10 1.10
CA GLN A 173 -16.55 2.74 1.64
C GLN A 173 -15.53 2.61 2.77
N PHE A 174 -14.50 3.46 2.78
CA PHE A 174 -13.51 3.46 3.86
C PHE A 174 -13.91 4.29 5.08
N ALA A 175 -15.08 4.97 5.05
CA ALA A 175 -15.62 5.70 6.20
C ALA A 175 -15.89 4.79 7.41
N ASP A 176 -16.15 3.49 7.18
CA ASP A 176 -16.44 2.50 8.23
C ASP A 176 -15.18 1.87 8.84
N ILE A 177 -13.98 2.14 8.30
CA ILE A 177 -12.73 1.62 8.85
C ILE A 177 -12.42 2.26 10.19
N ASN A 178 -12.24 1.42 11.21
CA ASN A 178 -11.91 1.85 12.56
C ASN A 178 -10.95 0.89 13.27
N PHE A 179 -9.70 0.88 12.83
CA PHE A 179 -8.63 0.08 13.46
C PHE A 179 -8.10 0.65 14.77
N VAL A 180 -8.54 1.86 15.14
CA VAL A 180 -8.17 2.49 16.42
C VAL A 180 -8.99 1.93 17.58
N GLU A 181 -10.24 1.56 17.32
CA GLU A 181 -11.15 0.99 18.32
C GLU A 181 -11.27 -0.54 18.18
N GLN A 182 -10.99 -1.07 16.98
CA GLN A 182 -11.05 -2.50 16.68
C GLN A 182 -9.64 -3.03 16.37
N PRO A 183 -9.04 -3.86 17.26
CA PRO A 183 -7.71 -4.41 17.02
C PRO A 183 -7.61 -5.18 15.70
N LEU A 184 -6.46 -5.02 15.03
CA LEU A 184 -6.17 -5.77 13.82
C LEU A 184 -6.14 -7.28 14.12
N GLN A 185 -6.95 -8.05 13.40
CA GLN A 185 -7.06 -9.51 13.55
C GLN A 185 -6.08 -10.24 12.62
N VAL A 186 -4.77 -9.98 12.78
CA VAL A 186 -3.71 -10.56 11.93
C VAL A 186 -2.83 -11.51 12.72
N LYS A 187 -2.36 -12.59 12.09
CA LYS A 187 -1.47 -13.59 12.71
C LYS A 187 -0.01 -13.46 12.28
N CYS A 188 0.25 -12.73 11.21
CA CYS A 188 1.61 -12.46 10.74
C CYS A 188 2.19 -11.20 11.42
N PRO A 189 3.51 -11.00 11.41
CA PRO A 189 4.13 -9.75 11.85
C PRO A 189 3.63 -8.55 11.05
N VAL A 190 3.41 -7.43 11.74
CA VAL A 190 3.08 -6.15 11.12
C VAL A 190 4.14 -5.13 11.48
N HIS A 191 4.73 -4.55 10.45
CA HIS A 191 5.73 -3.49 10.54
C HIS A 191 5.09 -2.19 10.07
N PHE A 192 4.79 -1.30 11.02
CA PHE A 192 4.23 0.01 10.71
C PHE A 192 5.34 0.99 10.34
N ALA A 193 5.05 1.85 9.35
CA ALA A 193 5.85 3.03 9.06
C ALA A 193 4.93 4.24 8.86
N ASN A 194 5.27 5.37 9.47
CA ASN A 194 4.42 6.56 9.40
C ASN A 194 5.23 7.87 9.40
N GLY A 195 4.78 8.83 8.58
CA GLY A 195 5.25 10.20 8.69
C GLY A 195 4.64 10.87 9.91
N PHE A 196 5.47 11.60 10.69
CA PHE A 196 4.97 12.27 11.90
C PHE A 196 3.90 13.34 11.59
N PHE A 197 4.04 14.01 10.44
CA PHE A 197 3.12 15.04 9.97
C PHE A 197 2.08 14.52 8.97
N ASP A 198 1.77 13.23 9.00
CA ASP A 198 0.76 12.63 8.12
C ASP A 198 -0.65 13.07 8.53
N PRO A 199 -1.38 13.84 7.69
CA PRO A 199 -2.73 14.29 8.02
C PRO A 199 -3.81 13.23 7.72
N VAL A 200 -3.50 12.22 6.89
CA VAL A 200 -4.45 11.18 6.45
C VAL A 200 -4.40 9.98 7.38
N ALA A 201 -3.19 9.57 7.77
CA ALA A 201 -2.93 8.55 8.78
C ALA A 201 -2.24 9.21 9.99
N PRO A 202 -2.97 9.92 10.85
CA PRO A 202 -2.38 10.65 11.97
C PRO A 202 -1.52 9.74 12.85
N TYR A 203 -0.33 10.22 13.21
CA TYR A 203 0.65 9.44 13.97
C TYR A 203 0.07 8.73 15.20
N TRP A 204 -0.82 9.40 15.94
CA TRP A 204 -1.45 8.80 17.13
C TRP A 204 -2.37 7.62 16.80
N HIS A 205 -2.98 7.56 15.62
CA HIS A 205 -3.74 6.38 15.18
C HIS A 205 -2.80 5.19 15.00
N VAL A 206 -1.70 5.38 14.27
CA VAL A 206 -0.73 4.31 14.03
C VAL A 206 -0.06 3.86 15.33
N LEU A 207 0.28 4.79 16.22
CA LEU A 207 0.79 4.48 17.56
C LEU A 207 -0.21 3.66 18.38
N THR A 208 -1.50 3.96 18.29
CA THR A 208 -2.55 3.21 18.98
C THR A 208 -2.66 1.78 18.44
N MET A 209 -2.71 1.62 17.11
CA MET A 209 -2.74 0.30 16.47
C MET A 209 -1.49 -0.53 16.83
N HIS A 210 -0.31 0.08 16.81
CA HIS A 210 0.93 -0.57 17.24
C HIS A 210 0.87 -1.06 18.69
N ARG A 211 0.35 -0.24 19.61
CA ARG A 211 0.20 -0.63 21.03
C ARG A 211 -0.81 -1.75 21.25
N MET A 212 -1.82 -1.83 20.41
CA MET A 212 -2.85 -2.88 20.46
C MET A 212 -2.42 -4.18 19.79
N LEU A 213 -1.35 -4.17 18.99
CA LEU A 213 -0.87 -5.35 18.26
C LEU A 213 0.50 -5.81 18.79
N PRO A 214 0.53 -6.77 19.73
CA PRO A 214 1.78 -7.32 20.27
C PRO A 214 2.68 -7.90 19.18
N GLY A 215 3.98 -7.62 19.25
CA GLY A 215 4.96 -8.09 18.26
C GLY A 215 5.04 -7.26 16.98
N SER A 216 4.21 -6.22 16.82
CA SER A 216 4.38 -5.25 15.75
C SER A 216 5.58 -4.33 16.01
N THR A 217 6.05 -3.65 14.97
CA THR A 217 7.08 -2.59 15.07
C THR A 217 6.56 -1.29 14.50
N LEU A 218 7.14 -0.16 14.89
CA LEU A 218 6.78 1.16 14.39
C LEU A 218 8.04 1.98 14.06
N LYS A 219 8.22 2.30 12.79
CA LYS A 219 9.20 3.26 12.29
C LYS A 219 8.53 4.61 12.08
N THR A 220 9.08 5.67 12.65
CA THR A 220 8.55 7.03 12.48
C THR A 220 9.50 7.87 11.64
N PHE A 221 8.99 8.44 10.56
CA PHE A 221 9.67 9.40 9.71
C PHE A 221 9.37 10.82 10.22
N ARG A 222 10.33 11.42 10.94
CA ARG A 222 10.10 12.64 11.75
C ARG A 222 9.65 13.85 10.95
N LEU A 223 10.15 14.02 9.74
CA LEU A 223 9.77 15.12 8.84
C LEU A 223 8.82 14.67 7.72
N GLY A 224 8.42 13.38 7.75
CA GLY A 224 7.57 12.79 6.73
C GLY A 224 6.10 13.18 6.88
N GLY A 225 5.44 13.34 5.75
CA GLY A 225 3.99 13.38 5.60
C GLY A 225 3.44 12.03 5.11
N HIS A 226 2.27 12.06 4.45
CA HIS A 226 1.59 10.84 3.98
C HIS A 226 2.42 10.02 2.95
N ASN A 227 3.25 10.70 2.15
CA ASN A 227 4.08 10.10 1.11
C ASN A 227 5.58 10.16 1.46
N PHE A 228 5.95 9.88 2.72
CA PHE A 228 7.34 9.95 3.19
C PHE A 228 8.32 9.11 2.35
N MET A 229 7.85 8.04 1.71
CA MET A 229 8.68 7.14 0.90
C MET A 229 9.30 7.80 -0.33
N ASP A 230 8.78 8.94 -0.79
CA ASP A 230 9.34 9.68 -1.93
C ASP A 230 10.63 10.43 -1.55
N ALA A 231 10.68 10.95 -0.31
CA ALA A 231 11.81 11.73 0.18
C ALA A 231 12.83 10.90 0.96
N GLU A 232 12.38 9.83 1.61
CA GLU A 232 13.16 9.04 2.57
C GLU A 232 13.48 7.63 2.03
N GLU A 233 13.79 7.53 0.71
CA GLU A 233 14.00 6.26 0.01
C GLU A 233 14.92 5.30 0.76
N ASN A 234 16.11 5.78 1.17
CA ASN A 234 17.11 4.94 1.84
C ASN A 234 16.61 4.41 3.19
N GLU A 235 15.90 5.24 3.95
CA GLU A 235 15.35 4.83 5.25
C GLU A 235 14.20 3.84 5.10
N VAL A 236 13.38 3.98 4.05
CA VAL A 236 12.34 3.01 3.71
C VAL A 236 12.95 1.68 3.28
N ASN A 237 13.98 1.71 2.43
CA ASN A 237 14.70 0.52 2.01
C ASN A 237 15.33 -0.23 3.20
N ASN A 238 15.96 0.50 4.14
CA ASN A 238 16.52 -0.09 5.34
C ASN A 238 15.44 -0.68 6.25
N TRP A 239 14.31 -0.01 6.42
CA TRP A 239 13.16 -0.51 7.16
C TRP A 239 12.62 -1.83 6.59
N LEU A 240 12.51 -1.96 5.26
CA LEU A 240 12.10 -3.21 4.62
C LEU A 240 13.11 -4.32 4.90
N LEU A 241 14.41 -4.05 4.67
CA LEU A 241 15.48 -5.04 4.79
C LEU A 241 15.62 -5.57 6.23
N GLU A 242 15.61 -4.67 7.22
CA GLU A 242 15.75 -5.00 8.64
C GLU A 242 14.75 -6.07 9.07
N HIS A 243 13.51 -5.98 8.60
CA HIS A 243 12.45 -6.89 9.01
C HIS A 243 12.24 -8.10 8.09
N MET A 244 12.76 -8.06 6.87
CA MET A 244 12.81 -9.23 5.97
C MET A 244 13.94 -10.19 6.37
N GLU A 245 15.11 -9.68 6.76
CA GLU A 245 16.28 -10.51 7.11
C GLU A 245 16.26 -11.05 8.55
N ALA A 246 15.62 -10.36 9.50
CA ALA A 246 15.61 -10.75 10.91
C ALA A 246 15.03 -12.15 11.18
N LYS A 247 14.29 -12.74 10.24
CA LYS A 247 13.67 -14.08 10.36
C LYS A 247 14.36 -15.18 9.56
N ASP A 248 15.21 -14.85 8.61
CA ASP A 248 15.96 -15.85 7.87
C ASP A 248 17.14 -16.41 8.68
N SER A 249 17.52 -15.75 9.78
CA SER A 249 18.60 -16.15 10.71
C SER A 249 18.18 -17.11 11.81
N VAL A 250 16.89 -17.47 11.92
CA VAL A 250 16.37 -18.36 12.99
C VAL A 250 16.10 -19.80 12.50
N SER A 251 16.37 -20.08 11.24
CA SER A 251 16.21 -21.42 10.64
C SER A 251 17.57 -22.05 10.34
N VAL A 252 18.35 -22.35 11.40
CA VAL A 252 19.53 -23.24 11.34
C VAL A 252 19.42 -24.25 12.49
#